data_d536a659833e139622307787e9fddd25
#
_entry.id   d536a659833e139622307787e9fddd25
#
_cell.length_a   1.000
_cell.length_b   1.000
_cell.length_c   1.000
_cell.angle_alpha   90.00
_cell.angle_beta   90.00
_cell.angle_gamma   90.00
#
_symmetry.space_group_name_H-M   'P 1'
#
loop_
_entity.id
_entity.type
_entity.pdbx_description
1 polymer ?
#
loop_
_entity_poly.entity_id
_entity_poly.type
_entity_poly.pdbx_seq_one_letter_code
_entity_poly.pdbx_strand_id
1 'polypeptide(L)'
;TTRLVGSEMCIRDRTGRHYRSNYLDIVNEPLYAFGHGLSYTTFEISEPTLDRDTFSKGGRITVSARVSNTGGRDGEVVVQLYIRDMAASVTRPVKELKGFRKIALRKGEVQTVTFEISEREIAFLNADFVRRPEAGEFRLWIAQSSDDDGRPATFHYE
;
A
#
# COMPACT_ATOMS: atom_id res chain seq x y z
N THR A 1 26.45 -4.92 -27.22
CA THR A 1 25.51 -5.03 -26.08
C THR A 1 26.11 -4.51 -24.78
N THR A 2 27.38 -4.79 -24.50
CA THR A 2 28.09 -4.29 -23.32
C THR A 2 28.27 -2.75 -23.29
N ARG A 3 28.32 -2.13 -24.47
CA ARG A 3 28.45 -0.66 -24.59
C ARG A 3 27.16 0.08 -24.22
N LEU A 4 26.01 -0.48 -24.52
CA LEU A 4 24.72 0.09 -24.16
C LEU A 4 24.44 0.01 -22.65
N VAL A 5 24.79 -1.12 -22.01
CA VAL A 5 24.66 -1.30 -20.56
C VAL A 5 25.58 -0.33 -19.80
N GLY A 6 26.81 -0.10 -20.28
CA GLY A 6 27.72 0.87 -19.68
C GLY A 6 27.27 2.31 -19.85
N SER A 7 26.67 2.67 -20.97
CA SER A 7 26.13 4.03 -21.21
C SER A 7 24.87 4.30 -20.40
N GLU A 8 23.98 3.33 -20.23
CA GLU A 8 22.81 3.45 -19.36
C GLU A 8 23.20 3.61 -17.88
N MET A 9 24.17 2.86 -17.40
CA MET A 9 24.69 3.03 -16.04
C MET A 9 25.27 4.44 -15.85
N CYS A 10 26.08 4.93 -16.79
CA CYS A 10 26.64 6.29 -16.71
C CYS A 10 25.59 7.40 -16.76
N ILE A 11 24.49 7.19 -17.46
CA ILE A 11 23.38 8.14 -17.52
C ILE A 11 22.59 8.13 -16.22
N ARG A 12 22.35 6.97 -15.65
CA ARG A 12 21.61 6.79 -14.39
C ARG A 12 22.35 7.37 -13.17
N ASP A 13 23.68 7.25 -13.13
CA ASP A 13 24.47 7.65 -11.98
C ASP A 13 24.95 9.12 -12.01
N ARG A 14 24.65 9.87 -13.07
CA ARG A 14 25.13 11.25 -13.26
C ARG A 14 24.56 12.28 -12.27
N THR A 15 23.54 11.93 -11.49
CA THR A 15 22.86 12.85 -10.56
C THR A 15 23.47 12.87 -9.16
N GLY A 16 24.61 12.22 -8.91
CA GLY A 16 25.27 12.19 -7.60
C GLY A 16 24.50 11.48 -6.47
N ARG A 17 23.38 10.85 -6.79
CA ARG A 17 22.62 10.03 -5.86
C ARG A 17 23.04 8.57 -6.07
N HIS A 18 24.07 8.14 -5.39
CA HIS A 18 24.48 6.75 -5.38
C HIS A 18 23.28 5.84 -5.08
N TYR A 19 23.08 4.81 -5.93
CA TYR A 19 22.06 3.75 -5.79
C TYR A 19 20.61 4.09 -6.22
N ARG A 20 20.34 5.20 -6.93
CA ARG A 20 19.04 5.41 -7.56
C ARG A 20 19.15 5.38 -9.08
N SER A 21 18.46 4.43 -9.71
CA SER A 21 18.20 4.46 -11.16
C SER A 21 17.18 5.55 -11.46
N ASN A 22 17.62 6.65 -12.05
CA ASN A 22 16.75 7.75 -12.44
C ASN A 22 16.81 7.97 -13.94
N TYR A 23 15.69 8.29 -14.56
CA TYR A 23 15.68 8.92 -15.87
C TYR A 23 16.22 10.34 -15.75
N LEU A 24 16.88 10.86 -16.81
CA LEU A 24 17.47 12.19 -16.77
C LEU A 24 16.46 13.31 -17.01
N ASP A 25 15.44 13.04 -17.77
CA ASP A 25 14.51 13.98 -18.39
C ASP A 25 13.07 13.82 -17.93
N ILE A 26 12.75 12.73 -17.21
CA ILE A 26 11.43 12.48 -16.66
C ILE A 26 11.52 12.03 -15.19
N VAL A 27 10.46 12.29 -14.43
CA VAL A 27 10.33 11.80 -13.06
C VAL A 27 10.19 10.26 -13.05
N ASN A 28 10.73 9.61 -12.03
CA ASN A 28 10.67 8.16 -11.85
C ASN A 28 9.33 7.65 -11.32
N GLU A 29 8.37 8.53 -11.20
CA GLU A 29 7.03 8.19 -10.73
C GLU A 29 6.18 7.71 -11.89
N PRO A 30 5.30 6.74 -11.69
CA PRO A 30 4.37 6.30 -12.71
C PRO A 30 3.39 7.43 -13.07
N LEU A 31 3.00 7.52 -14.34
CA LEU A 31 1.97 8.48 -14.78
C LEU A 31 0.64 8.24 -14.07
N TYR A 32 0.31 6.98 -13.83
CA TYR A 32 -0.82 6.53 -13.02
C TYR A 32 -0.31 5.50 -12.02
N ALA A 33 -0.52 5.76 -10.74
CA ALA A 33 -0.14 4.83 -9.69
C ALA A 33 -0.98 3.54 -9.74
N PHE A 34 -0.46 2.47 -9.18
CA PHE A 34 -1.22 1.23 -9.07
C PHE A 34 -2.51 1.46 -8.27
N GLY A 35 -3.61 0.96 -8.79
CA GLY A 35 -4.94 1.16 -8.20
C GLY A 35 -5.61 2.50 -8.53
N HIS A 36 -4.95 3.38 -9.31
CA HIS A 36 -5.56 4.63 -9.75
C HIS A 36 -6.87 4.38 -10.50
N GLY A 37 -7.87 5.19 -10.22
CA GLY A 37 -9.17 5.16 -10.89
C GLY A 37 -9.87 6.50 -10.81
N LEU A 38 -10.81 6.70 -11.71
CA LEU A 38 -11.65 7.90 -11.76
C LEU A 38 -13.08 7.55 -11.38
N SER A 39 -13.76 8.49 -10.76
CA SER A 39 -15.19 8.43 -10.45
C SER A 39 -15.88 9.72 -10.86
N TYR A 40 -17.19 9.67 -11.05
CA TYR A 40 -18.01 10.85 -11.29
C TYR A 40 -18.37 11.61 -10.01
N THR A 41 -17.84 11.17 -8.87
CA THR A 41 -18.00 11.80 -7.56
C THR A 41 -16.69 11.73 -6.79
N THR A 42 -16.60 12.38 -5.64
CA THR A 42 -15.41 12.40 -4.78
C THR A 42 -15.65 11.60 -3.51
N PHE A 43 -14.62 10.89 -3.08
CA PHE A 43 -14.67 10.10 -1.85
C PHE A 43 -13.54 10.52 -0.91
N GLU A 44 -13.84 10.45 0.37
CA GLU A 44 -12.88 10.68 1.44
C GLU A 44 -12.80 9.43 2.32
N ILE A 45 -11.58 9.01 2.64
CA ILE A 45 -11.33 7.87 3.52
C ILE A 45 -10.71 8.41 4.81
N SER A 46 -11.27 8.04 5.96
CA SER A 46 -10.71 8.42 7.26
C SER A 46 -9.43 7.66 7.55
N GLU A 47 -8.69 8.13 8.55
CA GLU A 47 -7.56 7.39 9.11
C GLU A 47 -8.01 5.96 9.51
N PRO A 48 -7.16 4.93 9.24
CA PRO A 48 -7.46 3.58 9.65
C PRO A 48 -7.41 3.44 11.18
N THR A 49 -8.36 2.68 11.71
CA THR A 49 -8.45 2.35 13.14
C THR A 49 -8.30 0.85 13.32
N LEU A 50 -7.43 0.45 14.23
CA LEU A 50 -7.19 -0.95 14.58
C LEU A 50 -7.97 -1.32 15.84
N ASP A 51 -8.42 -2.58 15.94
CA ASP A 51 -9.00 -3.15 17.17
C ASP A 51 -7.93 -3.44 18.22
N ARG A 52 -6.71 -3.71 17.78
CA ARG A 52 -5.50 -3.90 18.59
C ARG A 52 -4.27 -3.56 17.76
N ASP A 53 -3.16 -3.29 18.41
CA ASP A 53 -1.89 -2.93 17.77
C ASP A 53 -0.88 -4.07 17.67
N THR A 54 -1.20 -5.25 18.27
CA THR A 54 -0.31 -6.41 18.30
C THR A 54 -1.10 -7.70 18.13
N PHE A 55 -0.54 -8.65 17.39
CA PHE A 55 -1.02 -10.04 17.35
C PHE A 55 0.13 -11.02 17.13
N SER A 56 -0.08 -12.27 17.53
CA SER A 56 0.87 -13.36 17.41
C SER A 56 0.28 -14.51 16.60
N LYS A 57 1.04 -15.59 16.49
CA LYS A 57 0.68 -16.79 15.71
C LYS A 57 -0.75 -17.27 15.97
N GLY A 58 -1.50 -17.45 14.89
CA GLY A 58 -2.92 -17.85 14.92
C GLY A 58 -3.88 -16.70 15.26
N GLY A 59 -3.36 -15.52 15.62
CA GLY A 59 -4.15 -14.32 15.85
C GLY A 59 -4.53 -13.59 14.59
N ARG A 60 -5.31 -12.53 14.78
CA ARG A 60 -5.71 -11.59 13.72
C ARG A 60 -5.96 -10.21 14.31
N ILE A 61 -5.85 -9.20 13.49
CA ILE A 61 -6.29 -7.83 13.80
C ILE A 61 -7.34 -7.39 12.79
N THR A 62 -8.20 -6.50 13.21
CA THR A 62 -9.22 -5.90 12.37
C THR A 62 -8.90 -4.42 12.19
N VAL A 63 -8.79 -4.00 10.93
CA VAL A 63 -8.66 -2.58 10.59
C VAL A 63 -9.94 -2.08 9.95
N SER A 64 -10.35 -0.90 10.33
CA SER A 64 -11.54 -0.23 9.78
C SER A 64 -11.25 1.22 9.40
N ALA A 65 -11.96 1.71 8.38
CA ALA A 65 -11.99 3.11 8.02
C ALA A 65 -13.38 3.51 7.58
N ARG A 66 -13.75 4.76 7.81
CA ARG A 66 -14.98 5.34 7.27
C ARG A 66 -14.70 5.89 5.87
N VAL A 67 -15.57 5.56 4.94
CA VAL A 67 -15.55 6.07 3.57
C VAL A 67 -16.79 6.92 3.36
N SER A 68 -16.61 8.15 2.96
CA SER A 68 -17.70 9.11 2.72
C SER A 68 -17.71 9.57 1.27
N ASN A 69 -18.88 9.64 0.69
CA ASN A 69 -19.10 10.29 -0.60
C ASN A 69 -19.30 11.78 -0.37
N THR A 70 -18.27 12.57 -0.59
CA THR A 70 -18.28 14.05 -0.40
C THR A 70 -18.69 14.79 -1.67
N GLY A 71 -18.89 14.08 -2.77
CA GLY A 71 -19.26 14.68 -4.05
C GLY A 71 -20.76 14.89 -4.23
N GLY A 72 -21.12 15.32 -5.41
CA GLY A 72 -22.49 15.73 -5.75
C GLY A 72 -23.41 14.62 -6.25
N ARG A 73 -22.92 13.39 -6.44
CA ARG A 73 -23.63 12.27 -7.08
C ARG A 73 -23.39 10.96 -6.35
N ASP A 74 -24.26 9.99 -6.58
CA ASP A 74 -24.01 8.60 -6.20
C ASP A 74 -22.83 8.05 -7.00
N GLY A 75 -22.05 7.14 -6.40
CA GLY A 75 -20.91 6.56 -7.07
C GLY A 75 -20.36 5.34 -6.37
N GLU A 76 -19.39 4.71 -7.01
CA GLU A 76 -18.71 3.54 -6.49
C GLU A 76 -17.22 3.86 -6.30
N VAL A 77 -16.62 3.29 -5.28
CA VAL A 77 -15.20 3.42 -4.97
C VAL A 77 -14.61 2.06 -4.63
N VAL A 78 -13.37 1.83 -5.05
CA VAL A 78 -12.57 0.68 -4.63
C VAL A 78 -11.67 1.12 -3.48
N VAL A 79 -11.95 0.61 -2.30
CA VAL A 79 -11.14 0.83 -1.08
C VAL A 79 -10.09 -0.26 -1.00
N GLN A 80 -8.82 0.10 -0.90
CA GLN A 80 -7.68 -0.78 -1.01
C GLN A 80 -6.89 -0.78 0.31
N LEU A 81 -6.52 -1.98 0.78
CA LEU A 81 -5.66 -2.17 1.94
C LEU A 81 -4.24 -2.45 1.47
N TYR A 82 -3.32 -1.58 1.83
CA TYR A 82 -1.89 -1.75 1.61
C TYR A 82 -1.17 -2.02 2.92
N ILE A 83 -0.17 -2.90 2.88
CA ILE A 83 0.69 -3.20 4.03
C ILE A 83 2.16 -3.08 3.60
N ARG A 84 2.99 -2.56 4.51
CA ARG A 84 4.44 -2.50 4.41
C ARG A 84 5.05 -3.20 5.60
N ASP A 85 5.96 -4.11 5.33
CA ASP A 85 6.89 -4.64 6.31
C ASP A 85 8.05 -3.66 6.49
N MET A 86 8.31 -3.23 7.70
CA MET A 86 9.31 -2.19 7.98
C MET A 86 10.74 -2.75 8.05
N ALA A 87 10.91 -4.04 8.35
CA ALA A 87 12.21 -4.67 8.54
C ALA A 87 12.19 -6.17 8.22
N ALA A 88 12.04 -6.52 6.94
CA ALA A 88 12.07 -7.91 6.49
C ALA A 88 13.49 -8.41 6.22
N SER A 89 13.69 -9.72 6.35
CA SER A 89 14.98 -10.41 6.03
C SER A 89 15.35 -10.36 4.55
N VAL A 90 14.39 -10.05 3.66
CA VAL A 90 14.60 -9.86 2.22
C VAL A 90 13.96 -8.54 1.78
N THR A 91 14.44 -8.00 0.66
CA THR A 91 13.87 -6.77 0.09
C THR A 91 12.38 -6.96 -0.24
N ARG A 92 11.55 -6.07 0.32
CA ARG A 92 10.10 -6.06 0.14
C ARG A 92 9.65 -4.80 -0.61
N PRO A 93 8.53 -4.85 -1.34
CA PRO A 93 7.92 -3.67 -1.91
C PRO A 93 7.56 -2.64 -0.83
N VAL A 94 7.60 -1.35 -1.21
CA VAL A 94 7.26 -0.25 -0.28
C VAL A 94 5.82 -0.34 0.22
N LYS A 95 4.90 -0.79 -0.64
CA LYS A 95 3.49 -1.06 -0.31
C LYS A 95 3.03 -2.28 -1.09
N GLU A 96 2.35 -3.20 -0.43
CA GLU A 96 1.73 -4.37 -1.07
C GLU A 96 0.22 -4.32 -0.87
N LEU A 97 -0.53 -4.49 -1.95
CA LEU A 97 -1.98 -4.66 -1.86
C LEU A 97 -2.31 -6.00 -1.21
N LYS A 98 -2.99 -5.98 -0.06
CA LYS A 98 -3.39 -7.17 0.70
C LYS A 98 -4.89 -7.43 0.68
N GLY A 99 -5.67 -6.42 0.33
CA GLY A 99 -7.12 -6.57 0.20
C GLY A 99 -7.76 -5.38 -0.50
N PHE A 100 -8.94 -5.57 -1.02
CA PHE A 100 -9.74 -4.49 -1.57
C PHE A 100 -11.24 -4.79 -1.41
N ARG A 101 -12.05 -3.72 -1.39
CA ARG A 101 -13.52 -3.78 -1.41
C ARG A 101 -14.06 -2.70 -2.31
N LYS A 102 -14.96 -3.08 -3.21
CA LYS A 102 -15.75 -2.13 -4.00
C LYS A 102 -17.05 -1.87 -3.27
N ILE A 103 -17.33 -0.60 -2.99
CA ILE A 103 -18.55 -0.16 -2.32
C ILE A 103 -19.27 0.90 -3.15
N ALA A 104 -20.59 0.92 -3.08
CA ALA A 104 -21.44 1.95 -3.67
C ALA A 104 -21.97 2.86 -2.56
N LEU A 105 -21.84 4.16 -2.74
CA LEU A 105 -22.30 5.17 -1.79
C LEU A 105 -23.18 6.20 -2.48
N ARG A 106 -24.30 6.49 -1.89
CA ARG A 106 -25.13 7.62 -2.29
C ARG A 106 -24.44 8.94 -1.96
N LYS A 107 -24.87 10.01 -2.58
CA LYS A 107 -24.44 11.36 -2.23
C LYS A 107 -24.56 11.60 -0.73
N GLY A 108 -23.45 11.98 -0.07
CA GLY A 108 -23.37 12.26 1.37
C GLY A 108 -23.41 11.03 2.27
N GLU A 109 -23.47 9.82 1.70
CA GLU A 109 -23.46 8.58 2.49
C GLU A 109 -22.08 8.28 3.03
N VAL A 110 -22.06 7.68 4.23
CA VAL A 110 -20.86 7.24 4.92
C VAL A 110 -21.01 5.76 5.26
N GLN A 111 -20.00 4.96 4.90
CA GLN A 111 -19.95 3.53 5.22
C GLN A 111 -18.61 3.18 5.85
N THR A 112 -18.63 2.28 6.83
CA THR A 112 -17.40 1.72 7.39
C THR A 112 -16.98 0.49 6.61
N VAL A 113 -15.73 0.47 6.17
CA VAL A 113 -15.09 -0.69 5.52
C VAL A 113 -14.13 -1.31 6.52
N THR A 114 -14.14 -2.64 6.59
CA THR A 114 -13.34 -3.42 7.52
C THR A 114 -12.55 -4.49 6.78
N PHE A 115 -11.29 -4.67 7.16
CA PHE A 115 -10.42 -5.75 6.69
C PHE A 115 -9.86 -6.53 7.87
N GLU A 116 -9.70 -7.83 7.71
CA GLU A 116 -8.99 -8.69 8.65
C GLU A 116 -7.57 -8.91 8.15
N ILE A 117 -6.60 -8.84 9.04
CA ILE A 117 -5.19 -9.11 8.79
C ILE A 117 -4.77 -10.25 9.71
N SER A 118 -4.29 -11.32 9.10
CA SER A 118 -3.75 -12.50 9.77
C SER A 118 -2.32 -12.76 9.28
N GLU A 119 -1.71 -13.84 9.72
CA GLU A 119 -0.40 -14.28 9.21
C GLU A 119 -0.36 -14.40 7.68
N ARG A 120 -1.47 -14.77 7.05
CA ARG A 120 -1.57 -14.94 5.61
C ARG A 120 -1.27 -13.67 4.83
N GLU A 121 -1.76 -12.54 5.31
CA GLU A 121 -1.62 -11.24 4.65
C GLU A 121 -0.20 -10.68 4.78
N ILE A 122 0.50 -11.00 5.88
CA ILE A 122 1.86 -10.52 6.15
C ILE A 122 2.95 -11.54 5.78
N ALA A 123 2.59 -12.81 5.51
CA ALA A 123 3.54 -13.84 5.11
C ALA A 123 4.15 -13.56 3.73
N PHE A 124 5.45 -13.78 3.63
CA PHE A 124 6.22 -13.67 2.39
C PHE A 124 7.21 -14.82 2.23
N LEU A 125 7.78 -14.96 1.03
CA LEU A 125 8.81 -15.95 0.73
C LEU A 125 10.15 -15.41 1.19
N ASN A 126 10.75 -16.02 2.19
CA ASN A 126 12.06 -15.64 2.72
C ASN A 126 13.21 -16.19 1.87
N ALA A 127 14.46 -15.96 2.30
CA ALA A 127 15.67 -16.43 1.59
C ALA A 127 15.76 -17.97 1.48
N ASP A 128 15.12 -18.71 2.38
CA ASP A 128 15.06 -20.17 2.38
C ASP A 128 13.92 -20.74 1.53
N PHE A 129 13.22 -19.87 0.77
CA PHE A 129 12.03 -20.22 0.00
C PHE A 129 10.86 -20.77 0.84
N VAL A 130 10.80 -20.42 2.12
CA VAL A 130 9.69 -20.75 3.02
C VAL A 130 8.78 -19.54 3.17
N ARG A 131 7.46 -19.75 2.95
CA ARG A 131 6.46 -18.71 3.15
C ARG A 131 6.06 -18.64 4.62
N ARG A 132 6.44 -17.57 5.30
CA ARG A 132 6.10 -17.29 6.69
C ARG A 132 6.10 -15.79 6.99
N PRO A 133 5.39 -15.33 8.01
CA PRO A 133 5.57 -13.99 8.54
C PRO A 133 6.88 -13.92 9.35
N GLU A 134 7.43 -12.74 9.50
CA GLU A 134 8.51 -12.45 10.42
C GLU A 134 7.99 -11.47 11.49
N ALA A 135 8.49 -11.62 12.73
CA ALA A 135 8.15 -10.71 13.82
C ALA A 135 8.70 -9.31 13.54
N GLY A 136 7.91 -8.29 13.79
CA GLY A 136 8.32 -6.93 13.51
C GLY A 136 7.18 -5.92 13.41
N GLU A 137 7.55 -4.69 13.07
CA GLU A 137 6.64 -3.59 12.83
C GLU A 137 6.12 -3.60 11.39
N PHE A 138 4.82 -3.40 11.26
CA PHE A 138 4.13 -3.24 9.98
C PHE A 138 3.36 -1.93 9.95
N ARG A 139 3.32 -1.29 8.79
CA ARG A 139 2.45 -0.15 8.51
C ARG A 139 1.40 -0.52 7.49
N LEU A 140 0.21 0.01 7.68
CA LEU A 140 -0.90 -0.21 6.76
C LEU A 140 -1.57 1.11 6.37
N TRP A 141 -2.14 1.13 5.18
CA TRP A 141 -2.94 2.22 4.64
C TRP A 141 -4.25 1.66 4.12
N ILE A 142 -5.33 2.41 4.32
CA ILE A 142 -6.58 2.23 3.59
C ILE A 142 -6.70 3.41 2.65
N ALA A 143 -6.68 3.15 1.33
CA ALA A 143 -6.45 4.15 0.31
C ALA A 143 -7.26 3.87 -0.96
N GLN A 144 -7.33 4.83 -1.88
CA GLN A 144 -7.93 4.65 -3.19
C GLN A 144 -6.90 4.19 -4.25
N SER A 145 -5.60 4.41 -3.98
CA SER A 145 -4.49 4.04 -4.86
C SER A 145 -3.19 3.89 -4.07
N SER A 146 -2.14 3.39 -4.69
CA SER A 146 -0.85 3.15 -4.02
C SER A 146 -0.05 4.42 -3.72
N ASP A 147 -0.32 5.52 -4.39
CA ASP A 147 0.29 6.84 -4.20
C ASP A 147 -0.42 7.68 -3.12
N ASP A 148 -1.56 7.22 -2.64
CA ASP A 148 -2.23 7.85 -1.50
C ASP A 148 -1.41 7.57 -0.23
N ASP A 149 -0.68 8.58 0.23
CA ASP A 149 0.18 8.56 1.40
C ASP A 149 -0.52 9.05 2.68
N GLY A 150 -1.85 8.95 2.73
CA GLY A 150 -2.65 9.22 3.93
C GLY A 150 -2.00 8.65 5.20
N ARG A 151 -2.50 9.00 6.37
CA ARG A 151 -1.88 8.59 7.64
C ARG A 151 -1.93 7.08 7.81
N PRO A 152 -0.77 6.40 7.95
CA PRO A 152 -0.74 4.96 8.21
C PRO A 152 -1.14 4.64 9.65
N ALA A 153 -1.70 3.46 9.86
CA ALA A 153 -1.71 2.82 11.16
C ALA A 153 -0.54 1.85 11.27
N THR A 154 -0.05 1.65 12.48
CA THR A 154 1.07 0.74 12.78
C THR A 154 0.59 -0.40 13.65
N PHE A 155 1.08 -1.61 13.37
CA PHE A 155 0.86 -2.78 14.20
C PHE A 155 2.11 -3.64 14.28
N HIS A 156 2.15 -4.56 15.26
CA HIS A 156 3.25 -5.48 15.50
C HIS A 156 2.80 -6.93 15.38
N TYR A 157 3.63 -7.76 14.80
CA TYR A 157 3.50 -9.22 14.82
C TYR A 157 4.60 -9.82 15.69
N GLU A 158 4.24 -10.76 16.59
CA GLU A 158 5.13 -11.42 17.57
C GLU A 158 5.20 -12.95 17.38
#